data_d30ab50ce3994db404688c393e261a01
#
_entry.id   d30ab50ce3994db404688c393e261a01
#
_cell.length_a   1.000
_cell.length_b   1.000
_cell.length_c   1.000
_cell.angle_alpha   90.00
_cell.angle_beta   90.00
_cell.angle_gamma   90.00
#
_symmetry.space_group_name_H-M   'P 1'
#
loop_
_entity.id
_entity.type
_entity.pdbx_description
1 polymer ?
#
loop_
_entity_poly.entity_id
_entity_poly.type
_entity_poly.pdbx_seq_one_letter_code
_entity_poly.pdbx_strand_id
1 'polypeptide(L)'
;MRYLIAAAVLAAGAFVVAPGWAAGAEPPSCASLGGTVEAGQMCQVHVTGPTYMLNMSFPADYPDEQALVDYIAQNRDGFVNVAQGSGTRDQPYQMEATTEQHTAGQPPHNTRSVVLKFFQDLGGSRPTTWYKAFNYNLGTKQPITFDNLFAPGTTPLDSIFPIVQRDLNRQNPLGAVILPSTGLDPSHYQNFAITDDQLIFYFAPGEMLPSFGGPTQAQVPRSAIPPLAV
;
A
#
# COMPACT_ATOMS: atom_id res chain seq x y z
N MET A 1 -54.53 -0.83 -74.73
CA MET A 1 -54.14 -1.68 -73.58
C MET A 1 -52.81 -1.19 -73.10
N ARG A 2 -52.77 -0.50 -71.96
CA ARG A 2 -51.55 0.07 -71.38
C ARG A 2 -51.26 -0.67 -70.08
N TYR A 3 -50.20 -1.39 -70.03
CA TYR A 3 -49.71 -2.08 -68.80
C TYR A 3 -48.83 -1.11 -68.01
N LEU A 4 -49.23 -0.80 -66.75
CA LEU A 4 -48.45 -0.12 -65.80
C LEU A 4 -47.62 -1.15 -64.99
N ILE A 5 -46.29 -1.01 -65.03
CA ILE A 5 -45.35 -1.80 -64.22
C ILE A 5 -45.07 -0.96 -63.00
N ALA A 6 -45.44 -1.46 -61.82
CA ALA A 6 -45.08 -0.88 -60.52
C ALA A 6 -43.76 -1.48 -60.06
N ALA A 7 -42.72 -0.65 -59.92
CA ALA A 7 -41.46 -1.05 -59.34
C ALA A 7 -41.50 -0.90 -57.82
N ALA A 8 -41.32 -2.00 -57.07
CA ALA A 8 -41.19 -1.99 -55.65
C ALA A 8 -39.72 -1.78 -55.29
N VAL A 9 -39.41 -0.68 -54.60
CA VAL A 9 -38.07 -0.39 -54.05
C VAL A 9 -37.97 -1.02 -52.65
N LEU A 10 -37.15 -2.05 -52.50
CA LEU A 10 -36.79 -2.64 -51.22
C LEU A 10 -35.65 -1.83 -50.62
N ALA A 11 -35.92 -1.03 -49.58
CA ALA A 11 -34.92 -0.38 -48.78
C ALA A 11 -34.32 -1.36 -47.75
N ALA A 12 -33.13 -1.84 -47.98
CA ALA A 12 -32.37 -2.62 -47.01
C ALA A 12 -31.78 -1.68 -45.96
N GLY A 13 -32.39 -1.63 -44.76
CA GLY A 13 -31.84 -0.92 -43.62
C GLY A 13 -30.67 -1.69 -43.04
N ALA A 14 -29.48 -1.18 -43.19
CA ALA A 14 -28.30 -1.66 -42.48
C ALA A 14 -28.33 -1.20 -41.01
N PHE A 15 -28.61 -2.11 -40.10
CA PHE A 15 -28.42 -1.87 -38.67
C PHE A 15 -26.91 -1.84 -38.37
N VAL A 16 -26.37 -0.66 -38.17
CA VAL A 16 -25.01 -0.46 -37.61
C VAL A 16 -25.11 -0.75 -36.12
N VAL A 17 -24.70 -1.94 -35.70
CA VAL A 17 -24.47 -2.26 -34.29
C VAL A 17 -23.19 -1.55 -33.92
N ALA A 18 -23.29 -0.40 -33.23
CA ALA A 18 -22.15 0.24 -32.60
C ALA A 18 -21.61 -0.71 -31.53
N PRO A 19 -20.26 -0.99 -31.48
CA PRO A 19 -19.70 -1.74 -30.38
C PRO A 19 -19.92 -0.93 -29.10
N GLY A 20 -20.73 -1.49 -28.19
CA GLY A 20 -20.88 -0.95 -26.85
C GLY A 20 -19.51 -0.99 -26.19
N TRP A 21 -18.92 0.16 -25.98
CA TRP A 21 -17.73 0.29 -25.14
C TRP A 21 -18.19 -0.09 -23.74
N ALA A 22 -17.68 -1.21 -23.23
CA ALA A 22 -17.81 -1.52 -21.82
C ALA A 22 -17.20 -0.33 -21.09
N ALA A 23 -18.02 0.41 -20.35
CA ALA A 23 -17.53 1.43 -19.44
C ALA A 23 -16.63 0.68 -18.45
N GLY A 24 -15.31 0.83 -18.59
CA GLY A 24 -14.35 0.35 -17.60
C GLY A 24 -14.73 0.97 -16.26
N ALA A 25 -14.69 0.18 -15.19
CA ALA A 25 -14.87 0.71 -13.86
C ALA A 25 -13.88 1.87 -13.66
N GLU A 26 -14.37 2.99 -13.17
CA GLU A 26 -13.52 4.13 -12.83
C GLU A 26 -12.48 3.67 -11.80
N PRO A 27 -11.19 4.02 -11.98
CA PRO A 27 -10.16 3.62 -11.03
C PRO A 27 -10.50 4.15 -9.63
N PRO A 28 -10.17 3.40 -8.58
CA PRO A 28 -10.47 3.82 -7.22
C PRO A 28 -9.77 5.14 -6.88
N SER A 29 -10.47 5.96 -6.12
CA SER A 29 -10.02 7.29 -5.67
C SER A 29 -10.48 7.53 -4.22
N CYS A 30 -10.05 8.61 -3.59
CA CYS A 30 -10.53 8.99 -2.26
C CYS A 30 -12.07 9.00 -2.19
N ALA A 31 -12.73 9.61 -3.18
CA ALA A 31 -14.18 9.68 -3.22
C ALA A 31 -14.85 8.30 -3.40
N SER A 32 -14.29 7.43 -4.24
CA SER A 32 -14.80 6.07 -4.44
C SER A 32 -14.61 5.16 -3.22
N LEU A 33 -13.66 5.51 -2.35
CA LEU A 33 -13.48 4.87 -1.05
C LEU A 33 -14.45 5.40 0.02
N GLY A 34 -15.30 6.36 -0.31
CA GLY A 34 -16.20 7.04 0.62
C GLY A 34 -15.49 8.08 1.48
N GLY A 35 -14.32 8.53 1.06
CA GLY A 35 -13.51 9.50 1.77
C GLY A 35 -13.71 10.94 1.30
N THR A 36 -13.17 11.86 2.09
CA THR A 36 -13.06 13.27 1.78
C THR A 36 -11.61 13.74 1.86
N VAL A 37 -11.19 14.58 0.94
CA VAL A 37 -9.85 15.17 0.98
C VAL A 37 -9.88 16.39 1.88
N GLU A 38 -9.05 16.36 2.93
CA GLU A 38 -8.92 17.43 3.91
C GLU A 38 -7.67 18.29 3.67
N ALA A 39 -7.47 19.29 4.54
CA ALA A 39 -6.28 20.12 4.53
C ALA A 39 -4.99 19.26 4.55
N GLY A 40 -3.97 19.67 3.76
CA GLY A 40 -2.74 18.90 3.61
C GLY A 40 -2.85 17.72 2.64
N GLN A 41 -3.88 17.69 1.79
CA GLN A 41 -4.08 16.67 0.76
C GLN A 41 -4.20 15.25 1.33
N MET A 42 -4.78 15.12 2.53
CA MET A 42 -5.03 13.81 3.14
C MET A 42 -6.47 13.37 2.85
N CYS A 43 -6.61 12.16 2.30
CA CYS A 43 -7.89 11.48 2.20
C CYS A 43 -8.23 10.86 3.56
N GLN A 44 -9.42 11.20 4.08
CA GLN A 44 -9.97 10.62 5.29
C GLN A 44 -11.19 9.78 4.94
N VAL A 45 -11.14 8.50 5.30
CA VAL A 45 -12.27 7.58 5.16
C VAL A 45 -12.72 7.19 6.55
N HIS A 46 -13.98 7.49 6.89
CA HIS A 46 -14.55 7.15 8.17
C HIS A 46 -15.92 6.51 7.99
N VAL A 47 -16.06 5.27 8.43
CA VAL A 47 -17.33 4.54 8.41
C VAL A 47 -17.59 3.96 9.80
N THR A 48 -18.77 4.22 10.34
CA THR A 48 -19.24 3.60 11.57
C THR A 48 -20.56 2.91 11.32
N GLY A 49 -20.58 1.60 11.48
CA GLY A 49 -21.75 0.76 11.26
C GLY A 49 -21.94 -0.27 12.36
N PRO A 50 -23.08 -0.98 12.36
CA PRO A 50 -23.35 -2.01 13.36
C PRO A 50 -22.46 -3.25 13.23
N THR A 51 -21.87 -3.48 12.05
CA THR A 51 -21.06 -4.65 11.76
C THR A 51 -19.56 -4.36 11.74
N TYR A 52 -19.17 -3.11 11.43
CA TYR A 52 -17.76 -2.71 11.38
C TYR A 52 -17.55 -1.21 11.57
N MET A 53 -16.34 -0.87 11.95
CA MET A 53 -15.77 0.48 11.94
C MET A 53 -14.54 0.51 11.04
N LEU A 54 -14.43 1.56 10.22
CA LEU A 54 -13.33 1.76 9.29
C LEU A 54 -12.80 3.18 9.42
N ASN A 55 -11.50 3.33 9.69
CA ASN A 55 -10.81 4.60 9.78
C ASN A 55 -9.54 4.53 8.95
N MET A 56 -9.45 5.30 7.87
CA MET A 56 -8.26 5.33 7.01
C MET A 56 -7.85 6.76 6.73
N SER A 57 -6.53 7.01 6.78
CA SER A 57 -5.94 8.30 6.46
C SER A 57 -4.72 8.08 5.56
N PHE A 58 -4.72 8.66 4.35
CA PHE A 58 -3.63 8.51 3.38
C PHE A 58 -3.52 9.74 2.47
N PRO A 59 -2.34 10.03 1.88
CA PRO A 59 -2.17 11.17 1.00
C PRO A 59 -2.91 10.95 -0.33
N ALA A 60 -3.66 11.98 -0.76
CA ALA A 60 -4.36 12.03 -2.04
C ALA A 60 -3.51 12.64 -3.17
N ASP A 61 -2.28 13.05 -2.85
CA ASP A 61 -1.34 13.69 -3.79
C ASP A 61 -0.05 12.86 -4.00
N TYR A 62 -0.10 11.56 -3.69
CA TYR A 62 1.05 10.68 -3.90
C TYR A 62 1.35 10.52 -5.40
N PRO A 63 2.61 10.58 -5.86
CA PRO A 63 2.94 10.56 -7.29
C PRO A 63 2.48 9.31 -8.06
N ASP A 64 2.42 8.16 -7.39
CA ASP A 64 1.82 6.92 -7.89
C ASP A 64 0.52 6.67 -7.12
N GLU A 65 -0.42 7.60 -7.24
CA GLU A 65 -1.71 7.58 -6.54
C GLU A 65 -2.45 6.27 -6.81
N GLN A 66 -2.43 5.81 -8.06
CA GLN A 66 -3.17 4.60 -8.45
C GLN A 66 -2.70 3.37 -7.66
N ALA A 67 -1.39 3.12 -7.58
CA ALA A 67 -0.85 1.98 -6.84
C ALA A 67 -1.19 2.05 -5.34
N LEU A 68 -1.13 3.26 -4.76
CA LEU A 68 -1.48 3.50 -3.36
C LEU A 68 -2.96 3.20 -3.10
N VAL A 69 -3.85 3.80 -3.91
CA VAL A 69 -5.30 3.71 -3.71
C VAL A 69 -5.82 2.32 -4.05
N ASP A 70 -5.28 1.65 -5.08
CA ASP A 70 -5.62 0.26 -5.40
C ASP A 70 -5.33 -0.69 -4.23
N TYR A 71 -4.16 -0.51 -3.59
CA TYR A 71 -3.81 -1.33 -2.42
C TYR A 71 -4.77 -1.08 -1.25
N ILE A 72 -5.12 0.18 -0.99
CA ILE A 72 -6.07 0.55 0.07
C ILE A 72 -7.46 -0.02 -0.26
N ALA A 73 -7.93 0.14 -1.49
CA ALA A 73 -9.22 -0.37 -1.95
C ALA A 73 -9.32 -1.90 -1.78
N GLN A 74 -8.29 -2.64 -2.21
CA GLN A 74 -8.26 -4.09 -2.08
C GLN A 74 -8.38 -4.54 -0.61
N ASN A 75 -7.65 -3.90 0.30
CA ASN A 75 -7.69 -4.24 1.73
C ASN A 75 -9.02 -3.86 2.37
N ARG A 76 -9.55 -2.65 2.07
CA ARG A 76 -10.86 -2.21 2.53
C ARG A 76 -11.95 -3.18 2.06
N ASP A 77 -11.97 -3.50 0.78
CA ASP A 77 -13.03 -4.34 0.19
C ASP A 77 -12.98 -5.76 0.76
N GLY A 78 -11.79 -6.33 0.94
CA GLY A 78 -11.60 -7.61 1.61
C GLY A 78 -12.14 -7.59 3.04
N PHE A 79 -11.82 -6.55 3.81
CA PHE A 79 -12.32 -6.37 5.17
C PHE A 79 -13.84 -6.21 5.22
N VAL A 80 -14.41 -5.32 4.40
CA VAL A 80 -15.84 -5.06 4.34
C VAL A 80 -16.61 -6.32 3.94
N ASN A 81 -16.12 -7.08 2.98
CA ASN A 81 -16.73 -8.34 2.56
C ASN A 81 -16.81 -9.35 3.72
N VAL A 82 -15.74 -9.50 4.51
CA VAL A 82 -15.76 -10.34 5.72
C VAL A 82 -16.70 -9.77 6.78
N ALA A 83 -16.68 -8.45 6.99
CA ALA A 83 -17.48 -7.79 8.01
C ALA A 83 -18.98 -7.78 7.72
N GLN A 84 -19.39 -7.87 6.46
CA GLN A 84 -20.79 -7.97 6.02
C GLN A 84 -21.29 -9.42 5.95
N GLY A 85 -20.41 -10.40 6.09
CA GLY A 85 -20.77 -11.81 6.13
C GLY A 85 -21.74 -12.13 7.26
N SER A 86 -22.56 -13.17 7.07
CA SER A 86 -23.50 -13.65 8.08
C SER A 86 -22.77 -14.28 9.25
N GLY A 87 -23.00 -13.77 10.46
CA GLY A 87 -22.44 -14.31 11.71
C GLY A 87 -22.87 -13.47 12.89
N THR A 88 -23.01 -14.10 14.05
CA THR A 88 -23.13 -13.38 15.32
C THR A 88 -21.77 -12.86 15.74
N ARG A 89 -21.72 -11.61 16.14
CA ARG A 89 -20.49 -10.96 16.65
C ARG A 89 -20.85 -10.13 17.88
N ASP A 90 -19.94 -10.12 18.85
CA ASP A 90 -20.17 -9.39 20.09
C ASP A 90 -19.89 -7.88 19.93
N GLN A 91 -18.99 -7.53 18.98
CA GLN A 91 -18.62 -6.16 18.68
C GLN A 91 -18.40 -5.96 17.17
N PRO A 92 -18.56 -4.73 16.64
CA PRO A 92 -18.19 -4.42 15.28
C PRO A 92 -16.72 -4.74 15.01
N TYR A 93 -16.42 -5.29 13.85
CA TYR A 93 -15.04 -5.45 13.39
C TYR A 93 -14.39 -4.09 13.16
N GLN A 94 -13.08 -4.01 13.30
CA GLN A 94 -12.33 -2.76 13.16
C GLN A 94 -11.23 -2.88 12.12
N MET A 95 -11.09 -1.84 11.31
CA MET A 95 -9.94 -1.66 10.45
C MET A 95 -9.48 -0.21 10.49
N GLU A 96 -8.18 -0.02 10.69
CA GLU A 96 -7.54 1.29 10.68
C GLU A 96 -6.36 1.27 9.70
N ALA A 97 -6.17 2.38 9.00
CA ALA A 97 -4.97 2.63 8.20
C ALA A 97 -4.44 4.02 8.53
N THR A 98 -3.25 4.08 9.08
CA THR A 98 -2.53 5.34 9.35
C THR A 98 -1.34 5.47 8.43
N THR A 99 -0.88 6.70 8.20
CA THR A 99 0.20 7.00 7.26
C THR A 99 1.32 7.76 7.92
N GLU A 100 2.56 7.34 7.64
CA GLU A 100 3.77 8.13 7.82
C GLU A 100 4.29 8.57 6.44
N GLN A 101 4.79 9.82 6.34
CA GLN A 101 5.33 10.37 5.09
C GLN A 101 6.75 10.88 5.33
N HIS A 102 7.65 10.57 4.39
CA HIS A 102 9.03 11.03 4.43
C HIS A 102 9.47 11.52 3.04
N THR A 103 10.43 12.42 3.04
CA THR A 103 11.09 12.90 1.81
C THR A 103 12.60 12.87 2.02
N ALA A 104 13.34 12.67 0.95
CA ALA A 104 14.81 12.75 0.98
C ALA A 104 15.31 13.39 -0.33
N GLY A 105 16.43 14.12 -0.23
CA GLY A 105 17.03 14.84 -1.35
C GLY A 105 16.37 16.18 -1.62
N GLN A 106 16.85 16.83 -2.67
CA GLN A 106 16.37 18.13 -3.12
C GLN A 106 15.74 18.02 -4.53
N PRO A 107 14.65 18.76 -4.81
CA PRO A 107 14.08 18.78 -6.16
C PRO A 107 15.11 19.17 -7.22
N PRO A 108 15.06 18.59 -8.43
CA PRO A 108 14.09 17.61 -8.87
C PRO A 108 14.46 16.15 -8.55
N HIS A 109 15.57 15.88 -7.84
CA HIS A 109 16.12 14.55 -7.57
C HIS A 109 15.80 14.10 -6.14
N ASN A 110 14.59 14.28 -5.72
CA ASN A 110 14.13 13.86 -4.40
C ASN A 110 13.22 12.64 -4.47
N THR A 111 13.12 11.96 -3.33
CA THR A 111 12.24 10.81 -3.15
C THR A 111 11.07 11.16 -2.24
N ARG A 112 9.95 10.47 -2.40
CA ARG A 112 8.81 10.52 -1.49
C ARG A 112 8.46 9.12 -1.03
N SER A 113 8.39 8.92 0.28
CA SER A 113 8.01 7.66 0.93
C SER A 113 6.68 7.83 1.65
N VAL A 114 5.78 6.88 1.46
CA VAL A 114 4.50 6.76 2.17
C VAL A 114 4.47 5.37 2.78
N VAL A 115 4.34 5.29 4.10
CA VAL A 115 4.24 4.03 4.83
C VAL A 115 2.86 3.93 5.46
N LEU A 116 2.06 3.00 4.98
CA LEU A 116 0.76 2.67 5.55
C LEU A 116 0.96 1.64 6.65
N LYS A 117 0.39 1.91 7.83
CA LYS A 117 0.24 0.95 8.91
C LYS A 117 -1.23 0.57 9.01
N PHE A 118 -1.53 -0.69 8.75
CA PHE A 118 -2.86 -1.26 8.90
C PHE A 118 -2.99 -1.95 10.25
N PHE A 119 -4.15 -1.80 10.86
CA PHE A 119 -4.60 -2.58 12.00
C PHE A 119 -5.96 -3.18 11.67
N GLN A 120 -6.18 -4.44 12.00
CA GLN A 120 -7.43 -5.14 11.77
C GLN A 120 -7.78 -6.02 12.96
N ASP A 121 -9.03 -5.87 13.46
CA ASP A 121 -9.63 -6.74 14.46
C ASP A 121 -10.93 -7.34 13.90
N LEU A 122 -10.94 -8.65 13.74
CA LEU A 122 -12.11 -9.40 13.23
C LEU A 122 -12.87 -10.12 14.36
N GLY A 123 -12.59 -9.78 15.63
CA GLY A 123 -13.17 -10.45 16.79
C GLY A 123 -12.73 -11.91 16.91
N GLY A 124 -12.67 -12.45 18.12
CA GLY A 124 -12.36 -13.86 18.40
C GLY A 124 -10.96 -14.33 18.08
N SER A 125 -10.19 -13.61 17.28
CA SER A 125 -8.77 -13.84 16.98
C SER A 125 -7.93 -12.67 17.48
N ARG A 126 -6.59 -12.84 17.47
CA ARG A 126 -5.72 -11.71 17.80
C ARG A 126 -5.80 -10.67 16.67
N PRO A 127 -5.86 -9.38 16.99
CA PRO A 127 -5.74 -8.32 16.01
C PRO A 127 -4.45 -8.47 15.21
N THR A 128 -4.50 -8.11 13.94
CA THR A 128 -3.35 -8.12 13.02
C THR A 128 -2.90 -6.71 12.73
N THR A 129 -1.58 -6.52 12.63
CA THR A 129 -0.98 -5.28 12.16
C THR A 129 0.01 -5.60 11.05
N TRP A 130 -0.01 -4.82 9.98
CA TRP A 130 0.99 -4.94 8.92
C TRP A 130 1.32 -3.58 8.34
N TYR A 131 2.39 -3.54 7.55
CA TYR A 131 2.84 -2.34 6.87
C TYR A 131 2.79 -2.52 5.36
N LYS A 132 2.64 -1.42 4.65
CA LYS A 132 2.89 -1.32 3.22
C LYS A 132 3.56 0.01 2.93
N ALA A 133 4.79 -0.05 2.45
CA ALA A 133 5.53 1.12 2.01
C ALA A 133 5.40 1.32 0.50
N PHE A 134 5.30 2.57 0.11
CA PHE A 134 5.38 3.07 -1.25
C PHE A 134 6.48 4.12 -1.31
N ASN A 135 7.48 3.88 -2.13
CA ASN A 135 8.60 4.80 -2.31
C ASN A 135 8.67 5.19 -3.79
N TYR A 136 8.89 6.46 -4.06
CA TYR A 136 8.90 7.00 -5.40
C TYR A 136 10.04 7.98 -5.61
N ASN A 137 10.76 7.83 -6.73
CA ASN A 137 11.78 8.77 -7.17
C ASN A 137 11.12 9.83 -8.05
N LEU A 138 11.08 11.07 -7.59
CA LEU A 138 10.43 12.19 -8.31
C LEU A 138 11.24 12.63 -9.53
N GLY A 139 12.56 12.41 -9.52
CA GLY A 139 13.43 12.74 -10.65
C GLY A 139 13.23 11.79 -11.83
N THR A 140 13.27 10.49 -11.58
CA THR A 140 13.09 9.45 -12.62
C THR A 140 11.64 9.08 -12.88
N LYS A 141 10.73 9.51 -12.00
CA LYS A 141 9.29 9.16 -12.03
C LYS A 141 9.06 7.64 -11.99
N GLN A 142 9.78 6.95 -11.12
CA GLN A 142 9.70 5.51 -10.98
C GLN A 142 9.50 5.10 -9.51
N PRO A 143 8.79 3.99 -9.25
CA PRO A 143 8.71 3.41 -7.92
C PRO A 143 10.08 2.85 -7.50
N ILE A 144 10.36 2.99 -6.20
CA ILE A 144 11.56 2.45 -5.57
C ILE A 144 11.14 1.23 -4.74
N THR A 145 11.76 0.10 -5.02
CA THR A 145 11.65 -1.16 -4.26
C THR A 145 12.98 -1.48 -3.60
N PHE A 146 13.02 -2.41 -2.65
CA PHE A 146 14.29 -2.83 -2.06
C PHE A 146 15.26 -3.39 -3.11
N ASP A 147 14.74 -4.04 -4.16
CA ASP A 147 15.54 -4.67 -5.22
C ASP A 147 16.24 -3.65 -6.13
N ASN A 148 15.68 -2.45 -6.29
CA ASN A 148 16.28 -1.38 -7.11
C ASN A 148 16.87 -0.23 -6.29
N LEU A 149 16.83 -0.34 -4.96
CA LEU A 149 17.33 0.69 -4.03
C LEU A 149 18.84 0.85 -4.08
N PHE A 150 19.56 -0.24 -4.36
CA PHE A 150 21.03 -0.29 -4.38
C PHE A 150 21.57 -0.65 -5.76
N ALA A 151 22.82 -0.30 -6.01
CA ALA A 151 23.47 -0.67 -7.27
C ALA A 151 23.56 -2.21 -7.42
N PRO A 152 23.39 -2.73 -8.64
CA PRO A 152 23.54 -4.16 -8.91
C PRO A 152 24.88 -4.71 -8.43
N GLY A 153 24.86 -5.91 -7.82
CA GLY A 153 26.06 -6.58 -7.32
C GLY A 153 26.51 -6.14 -5.92
N THR A 154 25.78 -5.23 -5.27
CA THR A 154 26.02 -4.92 -3.86
C THR A 154 25.31 -5.94 -2.94
N THR A 155 25.84 -6.12 -1.73
CA THR A 155 25.25 -6.96 -0.67
C THR A 155 24.80 -6.08 0.51
N PRO A 156 23.75 -5.25 0.34
CA PRO A 156 23.40 -4.25 1.35
C PRO A 156 23.02 -4.86 2.69
N LEU A 157 22.45 -6.06 2.72
CA LEU A 157 22.03 -6.72 3.95
C LEU A 157 23.19 -7.09 4.87
N ASP A 158 24.40 -7.30 4.35
CA ASP A 158 25.59 -7.52 5.17
C ASP A 158 25.88 -6.33 6.10
N SER A 159 25.52 -5.12 5.68
CA SER A 159 25.66 -3.89 6.48
C SER A 159 24.38 -3.54 7.23
N ILE A 160 23.22 -3.76 6.63
CA ILE A 160 21.91 -3.41 7.20
C ILE A 160 21.56 -4.31 8.38
N PHE A 161 21.69 -5.63 8.23
CA PHE A 161 21.22 -6.60 9.23
C PHE A 161 21.87 -6.40 10.61
N PRO A 162 23.18 -6.22 10.77
CA PRO A 162 23.77 -6.00 12.10
C PRO A 162 23.23 -4.76 12.81
N ILE A 163 22.86 -3.71 12.05
CA ILE A 163 22.27 -2.49 12.59
C ILE A 163 20.83 -2.74 13.02
N VAL A 164 20.03 -3.35 12.14
CA VAL A 164 18.64 -3.75 12.41
C VAL A 164 18.59 -4.67 13.64
N GLN A 165 19.43 -5.70 13.69
CA GLN A 165 19.48 -6.65 14.81
C GLN A 165 19.76 -5.93 16.13
N ARG A 166 20.74 -5.01 16.15
CA ARG A 166 21.08 -4.23 17.34
C ARG A 166 19.91 -3.32 17.75
N ASP A 167 19.25 -2.69 16.80
CA ASP A 167 18.15 -1.75 17.05
C ASP A 167 16.91 -2.49 17.57
N LEU A 168 16.54 -3.59 16.94
CA LEU A 168 15.42 -4.43 17.36
C LEU A 168 15.70 -5.12 18.71
N ASN A 169 16.94 -5.53 18.98
CA ASN A 169 17.31 -6.13 20.28
C ASN A 169 17.10 -5.15 21.44
N ARG A 170 17.27 -3.84 21.22
CA ARG A 170 16.95 -2.82 22.24
C ARG A 170 15.45 -2.70 22.52
N GLN A 171 14.62 -3.02 21.54
CA GLN A 171 13.17 -2.98 21.64
C GLN A 171 12.57 -4.30 22.16
N ASN A 172 13.39 -5.34 22.27
CA ASN A 172 12.97 -6.69 22.63
C ASN A 172 13.38 -7.03 24.08
N PRO A 173 12.49 -6.81 25.08
CA PRO A 173 12.78 -7.02 26.48
C PRO A 173 13.01 -8.49 26.84
N LEU A 174 12.59 -9.44 25.98
CA LEU A 174 12.70 -10.88 26.23
C LEU A 174 13.92 -11.51 25.56
N GLY A 175 14.78 -10.72 24.89
CA GLY A 175 16.05 -11.18 24.35
C GLY A 175 15.92 -12.22 23.23
N ALA A 176 14.84 -12.22 22.45
CA ALA A 176 14.71 -13.10 21.29
C ALA A 176 15.81 -12.80 20.28
N VAL A 177 16.45 -13.85 19.76
CA VAL A 177 17.54 -13.74 18.81
C VAL A 177 16.97 -13.78 17.39
N ILE A 178 17.36 -12.79 16.58
CA ILE A 178 17.06 -12.79 15.14
C ILE A 178 18.13 -13.66 14.47
N LEU A 179 17.69 -14.76 13.85
CA LEU A 179 18.61 -15.66 13.14
C LEU A 179 19.12 -15.01 11.84
N PRO A 180 20.36 -15.29 11.41
CA PRO A 180 20.86 -14.80 10.12
C PRO A 180 19.99 -15.20 8.93
N SER A 181 19.37 -16.37 8.95
CA SER A 181 18.42 -16.83 7.91
C SER A 181 17.18 -15.91 7.77
N THR A 182 16.75 -15.28 8.86
CA THR A 182 15.67 -14.30 8.86
C THR A 182 16.22 -12.91 8.52
N GLY A 183 17.30 -12.52 9.20
CA GLY A 183 17.85 -11.17 9.10
C GLY A 183 18.53 -10.85 7.76
N LEU A 184 18.94 -11.86 6.98
CA LEU A 184 19.52 -11.70 5.65
C LEU A 184 18.53 -12.01 4.52
N ASP A 185 17.25 -12.23 4.83
CA ASP A 185 16.21 -12.44 3.83
C ASP A 185 15.67 -11.07 3.34
N PRO A 186 15.87 -10.69 2.07
CA PRO A 186 15.41 -9.41 1.54
C PRO A 186 13.89 -9.25 1.55
N SER A 187 13.13 -10.34 1.65
CA SER A 187 11.67 -10.28 1.71
C SER A 187 11.15 -9.52 2.94
N HIS A 188 11.90 -9.49 4.04
CA HIS A 188 11.56 -8.75 5.25
C HIS A 188 11.86 -7.25 5.18
N TYR A 189 12.56 -6.78 4.15
CA TYR A 189 12.99 -5.38 4.02
C TYR A 189 12.17 -4.58 2.99
N GLN A 190 11.02 -5.09 2.58
CA GLN A 190 10.18 -4.45 1.56
C GLN A 190 9.44 -3.20 2.07
N ASN A 191 9.21 -3.10 3.38
CA ASN A 191 8.55 -1.97 3.99
C ASN A 191 9.57 -1.01 4.59
N PHE A 192 9.94 0.02 3.84
CA PHE A 192 10.92 1.01 4.27
C PHE A 192 10.54 2.43 3.85
N ALA A 193 11.13 3.42 4.52
CA ALA A 193 11.10 4.82 4.12
C ALA A 193 12.52 5.34 3.93
N ILE A 194 12.68 6.32 3.05
CA ILE A 194 13.94 6.99 2.74
C ILE A 194 13.89 8.39 3.32
N THR A 195 14.89 8.74 4.15
CA THR A 195 15.14 10.09 4.63
C THR A 195 16.54 10.56 4.19
N ASP A 196 16.88 11.79 4.45
CA ASP A 196 18.22 12.31 4.14
C ASP A 196 19.33 11.55 4.85
N ASP A 197 19.11 11.14 6.09
CA ASP A 197 20.13 10.57 6.96
C ASP A 197 20.04 9.06 7.14
N GLN A 198 18.89 8.44 6.87
CA GLN A 198 18.64 7.03 7.21
C GLN A 198 17.61 6.36 6.31
N LEU A 199 17.63 5.03 6.30
CA LEU A 199 16.50 4.17 5.93
C LEU A 199 15.77 3.77 7.22
N ILE A 200 14.46 3.81 7.21
CA ILE A 200 13.61 3.32 8.29
C ILE A 200 12.90 2.07 7.78
N PHE A 201 13.16 0.92 8.40
CA PHE A 201 12.48 -0.33 8.09
C PHE A 201 11.36 -0.60 9.09
N TYR A 202 10.22 -1.07 8.59
CA TYR A 202 9.01 -1.35 9.37
C TYR A 202 8.70 -2.84 9.29
N PHE A 203 8.54 -3.46 10.46
CA PHE A 203 8.32 -4.90 10.58
C PHE A 203 7.00 -5.18 11.28
N ALA A 204 6.19 -6.03 10.66
CA ALA A 204 4.97 -6.53 11.25
C ALA A 204 5.25 -7.46 12.46
N PRO A 205 4.29 -7.64 13.37
CA PRO A 205 4.42 -8.60 14.46
C PRO A 205 4.70 -10.01 13.94
N GLY A 206 5.80 -10.61 14.38
CA GLY A 206 6.20 -11.95 13.96
C GLY A 206 7.11 -12.00 12.74
N GLU A 207 7.43 -10.87 12.13
CA GLU A 207 8.28 -10.81 10.94
C GLU A 207 9.78 -10.95 11.30
N MET A 208 10.28 -10.13 12.20
CA MET A 208 11.68 -10.18 12.67
C MET A 208 11.77 -10.63 14.12
N LEU A 209 10.80 -10.26 14.93
CA LEU A 209 10.70 -10.62 16.35
C LEU A 209 9.39 -11.38 16.59
N PRO A 210 9.29 -12.15 17.69
CA PRO A 210 8.05 -12.83 18.04
C PRO A 210 6.86 -11.89 18.10
N SER A 211 5.69 -12.35 17.65
CA SER A 211 4.49 -11.51 17.44
C SER A 211 3.97 -10.79 18.70
N PHE A 212 4.26 -11.30 19.90
CA PHE A 212 3.87 -10.66 21.16
C PHE A 212 4.61 -9.32 21.40
N GLY A 213 5.73 -9.08 20.73
CA GLY A 213 6.46 -7.80 20.79
C GLY A 213 5.78 -6.66 20.03
N GLY A 214 4.72 -6.96 19.30
CA GLY A 214 4.04 -5.96 18.47
C GLY A 214 4.81 -5.58 17.20
N PRO A 215 4.34 -4.55 16.50
CA PRO A 215 5.03 -3.99 15.35
C PRO A 215 6.29 -3.25 15.78
N THR A 216 7.36 -3.36 15.01
CA THR A 216 8.67 -2.72 15.30
C THR A 216 9.20 -1.97 14.09
N GLN A 217 10.17 -1.09 14.34
CA GLN A 217 10.91 -0.41 13.28
C GLN A 217 12.39 -0.35 13.62
N ALA A 218 13.24 -0.24 12.60
CA ALA A 218 14.68 -0.05 12.77
C ALA A 218 15.18 1.09 11.90
N GLN A 219 16.08 1.90 12.45
CA GLN A 219 16.70 3.04 11.78
C GLN A 219 18.13 2.70 11.39
N VAL A 220 18.42 2.78 10.09
CA VAL A 220 19.72 2.45 9.52
C VAL A 220 20.34 3.69 8.91
N PRO A 221 21.42 4.24 9.50
CA PRO A 221 22.10 5.41 8.96
C PRO A 221 22.61 5.16 7.54
N ARG A 222 22.35 6.09 6.61
CA ARG A 222 22.81 6.01 5.22
C ARG A 222 24.35 5.97 5.09
N SER A 223 25.05 6.57 6.06
CA SER A 223 26.51 6.52 6.13
C SER A 223 27.09 5.13 6.45
N ALA A 224 26.27 4.20 6.94
CA ALA A 224 26.70 2.87 7.34
C ALA A 224 26.38 1.77 6.32
N ILE A 225 25.79 2.13 5.18
CA ILE A 225 25.32 1.21 4.13
C ILE A 225 25.86 1.65 2.75
N PRO A 226 25.83 0.76 1.74
CA PRO A 226 26.18 1.15 0.38
C PRO A 226 25.34 2.35 -0.10
N PRO A 227 25.89 3.20 -1.00
CA PRO A 227 25.14 4.32 -1.57
C PRO A 227 23.86 3.85 -2.25
N LEU A 228 22.79 4.63 -2.07
CA LEU A 228 21.53 4.35 -2.79
C LEU A 228 21.69 4.69 -4.26
N ALA A 229 21.05 3.91 -5.13
CA ALA A 229 21.01 4.09 -6.58
C ALA A 229 19.81 4.95 -7.06
N VAL A 230 19.21 5.72 -6.17
CA VAL A 230 17.98 6.51 -6.36
C VAL A 230 18.21 7.99 -6.18
#